data_2360747f4a0dabcb8c754356209a65ff
#
_entry.id   2360747f4a0dabcb8c754356209a65ff
#
_cell.length_a   1.000
_cell.length_b   1.000
_cell.length_c   1.000
_cell.angle_alpha   90.00
_cell.angle_beta   90.00
_cell.angle_gamma   90.00
#
_symmetry.space_group_name_H-M   'P 1'
#
loop_
_entity.id
_entity.type
_entity.pdbx_description
1 polymer ?
#
loop_
_entity_poly.entity_id
_entity_poly.type
_entity_poly.pdbx_seq_one_letter_code
_entity_poly.pdbx_strand_id
1 'polypeptide(L)'
;MFGDCHIHMILDGVDYRAAFARHRTAPDEALIRRRLADYAARGVTFLRDGGDRWGVGLRAKALAGAYGIDYRSPAFNICRAGHYGAFLGRTFGDLAEYRALVAEVKALGGDFIKVMASGLMDFDHYGVLTDTPAEPELLRDLVAVAHDAGFAVMVHANGDAAVSASLAAGAESVEHGAYLHEETLHQLAESGAVWVPTLVTIGNLRHEGRFPDGVLEPLLAYQQQHVARAAALGAKLALGTDAGAYTVCHGEAVAQEYALLQEALGEKTDEILTAGETAIRRVFRPQA
;
A
#
# COMPACT_ATOMS: atom_id res chain seq x y z
N MET A 1 -14.23 9.81 10.17
CA MET A 1 -13.76 8.62 9.39
C MET A 1 -12.37 8.94 8.88
N PHE A 2 -11.46 7.95 8.92
CA PHE A 2 -10.09 8.09 8.44
C PHE A 2 -10.02 8.05 6.91
N GLY A 3 -8.95 8.60 6.34
CA GLY A 3 -8.55 8.36 4.96
C GLY A 3 -8.12 6.91 4.76
N ASP A 4 -8.12 6.44 3.53
CA ASP A 4 -7.57 5.14 3.16
C ASP A 4 -6.22 5.35 2.47
N CYS A 5 -5.15 5.04 3.21
CA CYS A 5 -3.78 5.31 2.80
C CYS A 5 -3.19 4.25 1.85
N HIS A 6 -3.96 3.22 1.49
CA HIS A 6 -3.55 2.21 0.52
C HIS A 6 -4.76 1.56 -0.15
N ILE A 7 -4.98 1.87 -1.43
CA ILE A 7 -6.00 1.24 -2.27
C ILE A 7 -5.44 0.88 -3.63
N HIS A 8 -6.17 0.07 -4.39
CA HIS A 8 -5.96 -0.16 -5.82
C HIS A 8 -7.25 0.10 -6.59
N MET A 9 -7.47 1.32 -7.05
CA MET A 9 -8.72 1.73 -7.72
C MET A 9 -9.08 0.85 -8.93
N ILE A 10 -8.11 0.27 -9.59
CA ILE A 10 -8.31 -0.63 -10.75
C ILE A 10 -8.91 -1.98 -10.36
N LEU A 11 -8.59 -2.52 -9.18
CA LEU A 11 -9.01 -3.84 -8.72
C LEU A 11 -10.42 -3.80 -8.14
N ASP A 12 -11.11 -4.96 -8.04
CA ASP A 12 -12.50 -5.04 -7.60
C ASP A 12 -12.76 -5.89 -6.35
N GLY A 13 -11.71 -6.47 -5.79
CA GLY A 13 -11.82 -7.34 -4.61
C GLY A 13 -12.31 -8.76 -4.91
N VAL A 14 -12.55 -9.10 -6.17
CA VAL A 14 -13.16 -10.39 -6.61
C VAL A 14 -12.28 -11.10 -7.63
N ASP A 15 -12.11 -10.50 -8.81
CA ASP A 15 -11.33 -11.08 -9.91
C ASP A 15 -10.48 -10.00 -10.60
N TYR A 16 -9.19 -10.01 -10.32
CA TYR A 16 -8.26 -9.02 -10.89
C TYR A 16 -8.19 -9.09 -12.42
N ARG A 17 -8.41 -10.28 -13.04
CA ARG A 17 -8.37 -10.43 -14.51
C ARG A 17 -9.59 -9.79 -15.15
N ALA A 18 -10.76 -9.98 -14.56
CA ALA A 18 -12.00 -9.33 -15.00
C ALA A 18 -11.90 -7.80 -14.79
N ALA A 19 -11.34 -7.36 -13.66
CA ALA A 19 -11.09 -5.95 -13.39
C ALA A 19 -10.16 -5.32 -14.44
N PHE A 20 -9.04 -5.95 -14.79
CA PHE A 20 -8.15 -5.48 -15.86
C PHE A 20 -8.83 -5.45 -17.23
N ALA A 21 -9.59 -6.50 -17.57
CA ALA A 21 -10.30 -6.56 -18.84
C ALA A 21 -11.28 -5.39 -19.01
N ARG A 22 -11.92 -4.96 -17.92
CA ARG A 22 -12.85 -3.81 -17.89
C ARG A 22 -12.17 -2.49 -18.26
N HIS A 23 -10.92 -2.32 -17.84
CA HIS A 23 -10.16 -1.08 -18.06
C HIS A 23 -9.21 -1.14 -19.26
N ARG A 24 -9.21 -2.24 -20.03
CA ARG A 24 -8.18 -2.52 -21.07
C ARG A 24 -8.11 -1.47 -22.18
N THR A 25 -9.24 -0.90 -22.59
CA THR A 25 -9.30 0.12 -23.65
C THR A 25 -9.31 1.54 -23.12
N ALA A 26 -9.95 1.77 -21.98
CA ALA A 26 -9.98 3.03 -21.26
C ALA A 26 -10.46 2.77 -19.82
N PRO A 27 -10.12 3.65 -18.85
CA PRO A 27 -10.69 3.60 -17.51
C PRO A 27 -12.23 3.67 -17.54
N ASP A 28 -12.89 2.76 -16.83
CA ASP A 28 -14.36 2.79 -16.64
C ASP A 28 -14.73 3.91 -15.65
N GLU A 29 -15.00 5.10 -16.18
CA GLU A 29 -15.34 6.26 -15.34
C GLU A 29 -16.60 6.04 -14.50
N ALA A 30 -17.58 5.32 -15.00
CA ALA A 30 -18.82 5.08 -14.26
C ALA A 30 -18.54 4.26 -12.99
N LEU A 31 -17.67 3.26 -13.09
CA LEU A 31 -17.22 2.48 -11.93
C LEU A 31 -16.39 3.34 -10.97
N ILE A 32 -15.41 4.12 -11.46
CA ILE A 32 -14.59 5.00 -10.65
C ILE A 32 -15.46 5.99 -9.87
N ARG A 33 -16.41 6.64 -10.53
CA ARG A 33 -17.35 7.58 -9.89
C ARG A 33 -18.21 6.92 -8.80
N ARG A 34 -18.70 5.70 -9.04
CA ARG A 34 -19.43 4.95 -8.00
C ARG A 34 -18.57 4.68 -6.78
N ARG A 35 -17.31 4.21 -6.97
CA ARG A 35 -16.38 3.96 -5.86
C ARG A 35 -16.05 5.24 -5.09
N LEU A 36 -15.75 6.35 -5.79
CA LEU A 36 -15.51 7.64 -5.15
C LEU A 36 -16.73 8.13 -4.36
N ALA A 37 -17.93 7.98 -4.91
CA ALA A 37 -19.17 8.31 -4.22
C ALA A 37 -19.38 7.45 -2.95
N ASP A 38 -19.06 6.16 -3.01
CA ASP A 38 -19.16 5.25 -1.85
C ASP A 38 -18.17 5.63 -0.75
N TYR A 39 -16.92 5.94 -1.07
CA TYR A 39 -15.95 6.47 -0.11
C TYR A 39 -16.44 7.80 0.52
N ALA A 40 -16.93 8.74 -0.31
CA ALA A 40 -17.43 10.03 0.18
C ALA A 40 -18.65 9.87 1.09
N ALA A 41 -19.60 8.99 0.74
CA ALA A 41 -20.79 8.68 1.56
C ALA A 41 -20.41 8.10 2.94
N ARG A 42 -19.26 7.45 3.05
CA ARG A 42 -18.70 6.94 4.31
C ARG A 42 -17.84 7.98 5.05
N GLY A 43 -17.72 9.20 4.51
CA GLY A 43 -16.94 10.28 5.11
C GLY A 43 -15.43 10.16 4.92
N VAL A 44 -14.98 9.35 3.96
CA VAL A 44 -13.54 9.25 3.58
C VAL A 44 -13.20 10.43 2.68
N THR A 45 -12.20 11.21 3.08
CA THR A 45 -11.77 12.44 2.37
C THR A 45 -10.35 12.35 1.81
N PHE A 46 -9.67 11.23 2.00
CA PHE A 46 -8.33 10.99 1.49
C PHE A 46 -8.19 9.57 0.97
N LEU A 47 -7.58 9.44 -0.21
CA LEU A 47 -7.24 8.16 -0.80
C LEU A 47 -5.81 8.20 -1.36
N ARG A 48 -5.00 7.16 -1.06
CA ARG A 48 -3.68 6.97 -1.67
C ARG A 48 -3.65 5.63 -2.42
N ASP A 49 -3.52 5.72 -3.74
CA ASP A 49 -3.56 4.59 -4.67
C ASP A 49 -2.20 3.93 -4.83
N GLY A 50 -2.16 2.63 -5.03
CA GLY A 50 -0.94 1.87 -5.32
C GLY A 50 -0.49 1.94 -6.78
N GLY A 51 -1.31 2.55 -7.67
CA GLY A 51 -1.01 2.72 -9.09
C GLY A 51 -1.32 1.52 -9.97
N ASP A 52 -1.46 1.81 -11.26
CA ASP A 52 -1.73 0.80 -12.28
C ASP A 52 -1.28 1.27 -13.68
N ARG A 53 -0.92 0.33 -14.56
CA ARG A 53 -0.44 0.66 -15.92
C ARG A 53 -1.53 1.07 -16.92
N TRP A 54 -2.82 1.03 -16.54
CA TRP A 54 -3.97 1.40 -17.39
C TRP A 54 -4.47 2.83 -17.13
N GLY A 55 -3.88 3.51 -16.15
CA GLY A 55 -4.21 4.91 -15.82
C GLY A 55 -5.51 5.10 -15.05
N VAL A 56 -6.04 4.03 -14.43
CA VAL A 56 -7.28 4.10 -13.63
C VAL A 56 -7.09 4.98 -12.41
N GLY A 57 -5.97 4.83 -11.68
CA GLY A 57 -5.62 5.66 -10.53
C GLY A 57 -5.47 7.14 -10.91
N LEU A 58 -4.84 7.45 -12.04
CA LEU A 58 -4.75 8.85 -12.53
C LEU A 58 -6.12 9.41 -12.92
N ARG A 59 -6.98 8.58 -13.53
CA ARG A 59 -8.35 9.02 -13.85
C ARG A 59 -9.17 9.25 -12.58
N ALA A 60 -9.04 8.39 -11.58
CA ALA A 60 -9.68 8.58 -10.28
C ALA A 60 -9.20 9.88 -9.61
N LYS A 61 -7.90 10.16 -9.63
CA LYS A 61 -7.32 11.41 -9.13
C LYS A 61 -7.98 12.64 -9.78
N ALA A 62 -8.15 12.62 -11.10
CA ALA A 62 -8.77 13.71 -11.84
C ALA A 62 -10.27 13.92 -11.50
N LEU A 63 -10.95 12.87 -11.03
CA LEU A 63 -12.38 12.90 -10.71
C LEU A 63 -12.67 13.12 -9.21
N ALA A 64 -11.72 12.81 -8.34
CA ALA A 64 -11.92 12.73 -6.89
C ALA A 64 -12.33 14.05 -6.23
N GLY A 65 -11.84 15.19 -6.74
CA GLY A 65 -12.19 16.53 -6.23
C GLY A 65 -13.69 16.82 -6.26
N ALA A 66 -14.44 16.29 -7.22
CA ALA A 66 -15.89 16.41 -7.29
C ALA A 66 -16.64 15.72 -6.12
N TYR A 67 -15.95 14.85 -5.40
CA TYR A 67 -16.46 14.11 -4.24
C TYR A 67 -15.86 14.60 -2.91
N GLY A 68 -15.10 15.70 -2.92
CA GLY A 68 -14.41 16.21 -1.73
C GLY A 68 -13.26 15.31 -1.25
N ILE A 69 -12.72 14.47 -2.15
CA ILE A 69 -11.64 13.52 -1.84
C ILE A 69 -10.32 14.07 -2.35
N ASP A 70 -9.34 14.16 -1.45
CA ASP A 70 -7.94 14.38 -1.77
C ASP A 70 -7.31 13.04 -2.18
N TYR A 71 -6.98 12.87 -3.46
CA TYR A 71 -6.51 11.61 -4.03
C TYR A 71 -5.06 11.70 -4.47
N ARG A 72 -4.24 10.73 -4.04
CA ARG A 72 -2.83 10.63 -4.42
C ARG A 72 -2.61 9.37 -5.26
N SER A 73 -1.85 9.50 -6.35
CA SER A 73 -1.52 8.39 -7.25
C SER A 73 -0.06 8.42 -7.68
N PRO A 74 0.64 7.26 -7.69
CA PRO A 74 1.98 7.16 -8.27
C PRO A 74 1.96 7.00 -9.81
N ALA A 75 0.82 7.18 -10.45
CA ALA A 75 0.50 6.76 -11.81
C ALA A 75 0.52 5.22 -11.95
N PHE A 76 1.67 4.58 -11.76
CA PHE A 76 1.82 3.12 -11.77
C PHE A 76 2.85 2.67 -10.71
N ASN A 77 2.73 1.44 -10.24
CA ASN A 77 3.77 0.82 -9.44
C ASN A 77 4.93 0.35 -10.32
N ILE A 78 6.14 0.36 -9.76
CA ILE A 78 7.38 -0.05 -10.44
C ILE A 78 7.95 -1.27 -9.74
N CYS A 79 8.27 -2.32 -10.48
CA CYS A 79 8.88 -3.53 -9.96
C CYS A 79 10.00 -4.03 -10.88
N ARG A 80 10.92 -4.81 -10.32
CA ARG A 80 11.95 -5.48 -11.10
C ARG A 80 11.31 -6.51 -12.05
N ALA A 81 11.84 -6.61 -13.28
CA ALA A 81 11.38 -7.58 -14.26
C ALA A 81 11.49 -9.01 -13.71
N GLY A 82 10.43 -9.80 -13.88
CA GLY A 82 10.35 -11.16 -13.36
C GLY A 82 9.92 -11.30 -11.89
N HIS A 83 9.70 -10.18 -11.18
CA HIS A 83 9.29 -10.15 -9.78
C HIS A 83 7.83 -9.71 -9.58
N TYR A 84 7.36 -9.82 -8.33
CA TYR A 84 6.00 -9.45 -7.94
C TYR A 84 5.66 -8.00 -8.30
N GLY A 85 4.42 -7.78 -8.74
CA GLY A 85 3.89 -6.47 -9.15
C GLY A 85 3.83 -6.25 -10.66
N ALA A 86 4.52 -7.07 -11.46
CA ALA A 86 4.58 -6.96 -12.93
C ALA A 86 3.21 -7.09 -13.61
N PHE A 87 2.26 -7.79 -13.01
CA PHE A 87 0.91 -7.96 -13.52
C PHE A 87 0.09 -6.65 -13.48
N LEU A 88 0.41 -5.75 -12.57
CA LEU A 88 -0.32 -4.50 -12.30
C LEU A 88 0.45 -3.25 -12.78
N GLY A 89 1.77 -3.24 -12.62
CA GLY A 89 2.62 -2.09 -12.85
C GLY A 89 3.50 -2.16 -14.09
N ARG A 90 4.60 -1.43 -14.04
CA ARG A 90 5.66 -1.42 -15.04
C ARG A 90 6.96 -1.99 -14.47
N THR A 91 7.75 -2.59 -15.34
CA THR A 91 8.96 -3.30 -14.95
C THR A 91 10.21 -2.63 -15.46
N PHE A 92 11.33 -2.80 -14.74
CA PHE A 92 12.67 -2.40 -15.15
C PHE A 92 13.63 -3.60 -15.03
N GLY A 93 14.62 -3.64 -15.90
CA GLY A 93 15.72 -4.60 -15.86
C GLY A 93 16.99 -4.01 -15.27
N ASP A 94 17.21 -2.70 -15.44
CA ASP A 94 18.36 -1.98 -14.89
C ASP A 94 17.99 -0.58 -14.35
N LEU A 95 18.97 0.10 -13.74
CA LEU A 95 18.74 1.40 -13.11
C LEU A 95 18.46 2.52 -14.13
N ALA A 96 18.90 2.39 -15.38
CA ALA A 96 18.63 3.36 -16.44
C ALA A 96 17.16 3.30 -16.85
N GLU A 97 16.61 2.10 -17.00
CA GLU A 97 15.19 1.89 -17.24
C GLU A 97 14.33 2.38 -16.05
N TYR A 98 14.77 2.13 -14.82
CA TYR A 98 14.07 2.65 -13.64
C TYR A 98 14.01 4.19 -13.63
N ARG A 99 15.14 4.88 -13.93
CA ARG A 99 15.17 6.35 -14.07
C ARG A 99 14.19 6.85 -15.13
N ALA A 100 14.08 6.15 -16.25
CA ALA A 100 13.12 6.48 -17.31
C ALA A 100 11.67 6.35 -16.81
N LEU A 101 11.35 5.31 -16.04
CA LEU A 101 10.03 5.12 -15.43
C LEU A 101 9.71 6.22 -14.39
N VAL A 102 10.67 6.62 -13.56
CA VAL A 102 10.50 7.73 -12.61
C VAL A 102 10.22 9.05 -13.36
N ALA A 103 10.94 9.31 -14.45
CA ALA A 103 10.69 10.47 -15.30
C ALA A 103 9.29 10.41 -15.96
N GLU A 104 8.83 9.22 -16.35
CA GLU A 104 7.48 9.02 -16.89
C GLU A 104 6.39 9.26 -15.82
N VAL A 105 6.56 8.79 -14.57
CA VAL A 105 5.66 9.13 -13.45
C VAL A 105 5.52 10.64 -13.32
N LYS A 106 6.63 11.37 -13.39
CA LYS A 106 6.63 12.85 -13.34
C LYS A 106 5.86 13.47 -14.50
N ALA A 107 6.10 12.99 -15.71
CA ALA A 107 5.42 13.49 -16.93
C ALA A 107 3.90 13.22 -16.91
N LEU A 108 3.46 12.13 -16.28
CA LEU A 108 2.05 11.77 -16.12
C LEU A 108 1.37 12.49 -14.95
N GLY A 109 2.11 13.25 -14.14
CA GLY A 109 1.57 13.95 -12.97
C GLY A 109 1.31 13.02 -11.77
N GLY A 110 2.12 11.95 -11.64
CA GLY A 110 2.15 11.13 -10.43
C GLY A 110 2.65 11.94 -9.23
N ASP A 111 2.18 11.60 -8.04
CA ASP A 111 2.49 12.34 -6.80
C ASP A 111 3.70 11.77 -6.05
N PHE A 112 4.02 10.51 -6.26
CA PHE A 112 5.07 9.77 -5.56
C PHE A 112 5.50 8.54 -6.38
N ILE A 113 6.52 7.82 -5.92
CA ILE A 113 6.96 6.55 -6.51
C ILE A 113 6.49 5.40 -5.66
N LYS A 114 5.85 4.38 -6.29
CA LYS A 114 5.51 3.09 -5.66
C LYS A 114 6.47 2.02 -6.15
N VAL A 115 7.20 1.39 -5.22
CA VAL A 115 8.14 0.28 -5.49
C VAL A 115 7.65 -1.01 -4.85
N MET A 116 7.90 -2.13 -5.52
CA MET A 116 7.66 -3.47 -5.00
C MET A 116 8.99 -4.08 -4.57
N ALA A 117 9.17 -4.31 -3.26
CA ALA A 117 10.43 -4.80 -2.67
C ALA A 117 10.41 -6.30 -2.35
N SER A 118 9.24 -6.94 -2.38
CA SER A 118 9.09 -8.38 -2.07
C SER A 118 7.84 -8.96 -2.72
N GLY A 119 7.62 -10.26 -2.53
CA GLY A 119 6.35 -10.92 -2.82
C GLY A 119 5.29 -10.67 -1.75
N LEU A 120 4.16 -11.36 -1.92
CA LEU A 120 3.09 -11.45 -0.93
C LEU A 120 3.47 -12.45 0.17
N MET A 121 2.74 -12.40 1.27
CA MET A 121 2.63 -13.55 2.18
C MET A 121 2.03 -14.73 1.43
N ASP A 122 2.58 -15.93 1.62
CA ASP A 122 1.93 -17.16 1.17
C ASP A 122 0.84 -17.53 2.19
N PHE A 123 -0.41 -17.45 1.78
CA PHE A 123 -1.54 -17.73 2.66
C PHE A 123 -1.82 -19.23 2.85
N ASP A 124 -1.12 -20.10 2.10
CA ASP A 124 -1.14 -21.56 2.31
C ASP A 124 -0.06 -22.02 3.29
N HIS A 125 1.03 -21.23 3.45
CA HIS A 125 2.20 -21.60 4.25
C HIS A 125 2.67 -20.44 5.13
N TYR A 126 2.48 -20.56 6.45
CA TYR A 126 2.91 -19.55 7.41
C TYR A 126 4.43 -19.28 7.33
N GLY A 127 4.82 -18.02 7.34
CA GLY A 127 6.23 -17.59 7.33
C GLY A 127 6.87 -17.58 5.93
N VAL A 128 6.14 -17.93 4.88
CA VAL A 128 6.65 -17.98 3.50
C VAL A 128 6.22 -16.75 2.71
N LEU A 129 7.10 -16.27 1.83
CA LEU A 129 6.80 -15.22 0.84
C LEU A 129 6.76 -15.83 -0.56
N THR A 130 5.90 -15.28 -1.41
CA THR A 130 5.70 -15.76 -2.80
C THR A 130 6.80 -15.34 -3.77
N ASP A 131 7.68 -14.42 -3.37
CA ASP A 131 8.82 -13.95 -4.15
C ASP A 131 9.95 -13.48 -3.22
N THR A 132 11.19 -13.50 -3.72
CA THR A 132 12.37 -13.09 -2.96
C THR A 132 12.40 -11.57 -2.75
N PRO A 133 12.88 -11.11 -1.57
CA PRO A 133 13.11 -9.71 -1.32
C PRO A 133 14.12 -9.09 -2.31
N ALA A 134 13.94 -7.83 -2.63
CA ALA A 134 14.93 -7.05 -3.36
C ALA A 134 16.20 -6.85 -2.52
N GLU A 135 17.36 -6.87 -3.17
CA GLU A 135 18.64 -6.64 -2.51
C GLU A 135 18.72 -5.24 -1.89
N PRO A 136 19.31 -5.08 -0.70
CA PRO A 136 19.38 -3.79 -0.01
C PRO A 136 20.05 -2.68 -0.82
N GLU A 137 21.09 -3.02 -1.59
CA GLU A 137 21.77 -2.09 -2.49
C GLU A 137 20.85 -1.58 -3.59
N LEU A 138 20.06 -2.47 -4.18
CA LEU A 138 19.07 -2.09 -5.18
C LEU A 138 18.03 -1.13 -4.57
N LEU A 139 17.46 -1.45 -3.42
CA LEU A 139 16.46 -0.58 -2.77
C LEU A 139 17.02 0.81 -2.46
N ARG A 140 18.26 0.89 -1.97
CA ARG A 140 18.95 2.17 -1.73
C ARG A 140 19.05 3.00 -3.03
N ASP A 141 19.44 2.35 -4.14
CA ASP A 141 19.57 3.03 -5.43
C ASP A 141 18.21 3.49 -5.98
N LEU A 142 17.15 2.66 -5.84
CA LEU A 142 15.80 3.01 -6.28
C LEU A 142 15.24 4.20 -5.49
N VAL A 143 15.38 4.19 -4.17
CA VAL A 143 14.93 5.30 -3.32
C VAL A 143 15.72 6.58 -3.60
N ALA A 144 17.04 6.48 -3.74
CA ALA A 144 17.88 7.64 -4.08
C ALA A 144 17.46 8.28 -5.41
N VAL A 145 17.22 7.49 -6.46
CA VAL A 145 16.72 7.99 -7.75
C VAL A 145 15.38 8.70 -7.64
N ALA A 146 14.46 8.15 -6.84
CA ALA A 146 13.15 8.78 -6.60
C ALA A 146 13.31 10.12 -5.85
N HIS A 147 14.14 10.15 -4.80
CA HIS A 147 14.44 11.36 -4.03
C HIS A 147 15.12 12.45 -4.89
N ASP A 148 16.09 12.08 -5.73
CA ASP A 148 16.75 13.01 -6.68
C ASP A 148 15.74 13.64 -7.65
N ALA A 149 14.67 12.91 -8.00
CA ALA A 149 13.57 13.41 -8.83
C ALA A 149 12.52 14.23 -8.05
N GLY A 150 12.65 14.33 -6.72
CA GLY A 150 11.77 15.07 -5.81
C GLY A 150 10.56 14.29 -5.30
N PHE A 151 10.57 12.95 -5.42
CA PHE A 151 9.45 12.09 -4.99
C PHE A 151 9.70 11.42 -3.64
N ALA A 152 8.65 11.31 -2.84
CA ALA A 152 8.57 10.36 -1.75
C ALA A 152 8.35 8.92 -2.29
N VAL A 153 8.73 7.91 -1.51
CA VAL A 153 8.65 6.50 -1.92
C VAL A 153 7.72 5.71 -0.99
N MET A 154 6.73 5.06 -1.60
CA MET A 154 5.83 4.08 -0.99
C MET A 154 6.31 2.69 -1.38
N VAL A 155 6.59 1.82 -0.40
CA VAL A 155 7.17 0.49 -0.66
C VAL A 155 6.25 -0.62 -0.21
N HIS A 156 5.85 -1.51 -1.15
CA HIS A 156 5.31 -2.82 -0.80
C HIS A 156 6.46 -3.68 -0.28
N ALA A 157 6.41 -4.10 0.96
CA ALA A 157 7.44 -4.94 1.56
C ALA A 157 6.84 -5.89 2.59
N ASN A 158 7.10 -7.18 2.43
CA ASN A 158 6.84 -8.24 3.38
C ASN A 158 8.15 -8.96 3.71
N GLY A 159 8.24 -9.46 4.93
CA GLY A 159 9.46 -10.08 5.46
C GLY A 159 10.44 -9.05 6.01
N ASP A 160 11.08 -9.43 7.09
CA ASP A 160 11.99 -8.59 7.87
C ASP A 160 13.07 -7.91 7.02
N ALA A 161 13.73 -8.69 6.15
CA ALA A 161 14.81 -8.20 5.30
C ALA A 161 14.36 -7.09 4.32
N ALA A 162 13.18 -7.24 3.68
CA ALA A 162 12.67 -6.25 2.74
C ALA A 162 12.27 -4.96 3.45
N VAL A 163 11.62 -5.06 4.62
CA VAL A 163 11.20 -3.90 5.41
C VAL A 163 12.42 -3.17 5.97
N SER A 164 13.35 -3.88 6.61
CA SER A 164 14.58 -3.28 7.16
C SER A 164 15.39 -2.56 6.06
N ALA A 165 15.57 -3.20 4.90
CA ALA A 165 16.27 -2.58 3.77
C ALA A 165 15.53 -1.35 3.20
N SER A 166 14.19 -1.38 3.15
CA SER A 166 13.38 -0.23 2.70
C SER A 166 13.50 0.96 3.65
N LEU A 167 13.48 0.71 4.96
CA LEU A 167 13.68 1.73 5.99
C LEU A 167 15.10 2.31 5.93
N ALA A 168 16.12 1.46 5.79
CA ALA A 168 17.52 1.88 5.66
C ALA A 168 17.77 2.69 4.38
N ALA A 169 17.02 2.41 3.31
CA ALA A 169 17.07 3.18 2.06
C ALA A 169 16.39 4.56 2.19
N GLY A 170 15.58 4.80 3.22
CA GLY A 170 14.88 6.06 3.46
C GLY A 170 13.48 6.13 2.85
N ALA A 171 12.81 4.99 2.63
CA ALA A 171 11.41 4.98 2.20
C ALA A 171 10.50 5.70 3.21
N GLU A 172 9.55 6.49 2.73
CA GLU A 172 8.63 7.26 3.57
C GLU A 172 7.44 6.46 4.06
N SER A 173 7.05 5.39 3.37
CA SER A 173 6.09 4.44 3.93
C SER A 173 6.38 3.00 3.52
N VAL A 174 6.04 2.09 4.44
CA VAL A 174 6.08 0.65 4.24
C VAL A 174 4.66 0.12 4.32
N GLU A 175 4.28 -0.65 3.31
CA GLU A 175 2.96 -1.25 3.19
C GLU A 175 3.04 -2.74 3.57
N HIS A 176 2.02 -3.24 4.24
CA HIS A 176 1.86 -4.61 4.76
C HIS A 176 2.81 -4.93 5.90
N GLY A 177 4.10 -5.15 5.65
CA GLY A 177 5.11 -5.35 6.69
C GLY A 177 4.90 -6.61 7.51
N ALA A 178 4.65 -7.76 6.88
CA ALA A 178 4.50 -9.02 7.58
C ALA A 178 5.85 -9.62 8.02
N TYR A 179 5.83 -10.44 9.08
CA TYR A 179 6.97 -11.21 9.60
C TYR A 179 8.18 -10.36 10.03
N LEU A 180 7.92 -9.26 10.74
CA LEU A 180 8.97 -8.36 11.27
C LEU A 180 9.61 -8.93 12.54
N HIS A 181 10.90 -8.68 12.72
CA HIS A 181 11.61 -8.91 13.98
C HIS A 181 11.58 -7.66 14.87
N GLU A 182 11.92 -7.82 16.15
CA GLU A 182 11.90 -6.72 17.12
C GLU A 182 12.83 -5.58 16.70
N GLU A 183 14.00 -5.89 16.15
CA GLU A 183 14.96 -4.91 15.66
C GLU A 183 14.41 -4.03 14.54
N THR A 184 13.63 -4.63 13.63
CA THR A 184 12.98 -3.90 12.54
C THR A 184 11.83 -3.04 13.04
N LEU A 185 11.12 -3.44 14.11
CA LEU A 185 10.13 -2.57 14.77
C LEU A 185 10.79 -1.34 15.42
N HIS A 186 11.95 -1.49 16.05
CA HIS A 186 12.74 -0.35 16.55
C HIS A 186 13.19 0.56 15.40
N GLN A 187 13.75 -0.02 14.33
CA GLN A 187 14.14 0.72 13.14
C GLN A 187 12.97 1.51 12.54
N LEU A 188 11.78 0.90 12.47
CA LEU A 188 10.56 1.56 11.99
C LEU A 188 10.21 2.78 12.86
N ALA A 189 10.27 2.65 14.19
CA ALA A 189 9.99 3.76 15.11
C ALA A 189 10.99 4.90 14.96
N GLU A 190 12.25 4.60 14.71
CA GLU A 190 13.35 5.58 14.57
C GLU A 190 13.41 6.23 13.19
N SER A 191 13.00 5.52 12.11
CA SER A 191 13.11 5.98 10.73
C SER A 191 12.22 7.17 10.39
N GLY A 192 11.12 7.33 11.13
CA GLY A 192 10.09 8.32 10.82
C GLY A 192 9.17 7.94 9.66
N ALA A 193 9.39 6.80 9.00
CA ALA A 193 8.48 6.23 8.00
C ALA A 193 7.12 5.90 8.62
N VAL A 194 6.09 5.83 7.77
CA VAL A 194 4.75 5.43 8.20
C VAL A 194 4.50 3.99 7.79
N TRP A 195 4.09 3.14 8.73
CA TRP A 195 3.66 1.79 8.43
C TRP A 195 2.15 1.74 8.18
N VAL A 196 1.75 1.13 7.06
CA VAL A 196 0.35 0.89 6.67
C VAL A 196 0.13 -0.62 6.62
N PRO A 197 -0.36 -1.25 7.70
CA PRO A 197 -0.30 -2.69 7.89
C PRO A 197 -1.31 -3.50 7.06
N THR A 198 -2.41 -2.88 6.60
CA THR A 198 -3.43 -3.53 5.75
C THR A 198 -3.96 -4.87 6.31
N LEU A 199 -4.27 -4.92 7.59
CA LEU A 199 -4.68 -6.13 8.31
C LEU A 199 -5.89 -6.81 7.68
N VAL A 200 -6.78 -6.03 7.08
CA VAL A 200 -8.01 -6.52 6.44
C VAL A 200 -7.74 -7.47 5.29
N THR A 201 -6.57 -7.39 4.64
CA THR A 201 -6.15 -8.35 3.59
C THR A 201 -6.00 -9.77 4.12
N ILE A 202 -5.66 -9.93 5.39
CA ILE A 202 -5.62 -11.22 6.09
C ILE A 202 -6.99 -11.49 6.74
N GLY A 203 -7.54 -10.47 7.40
CA GLY A 203 -8.77 -10.56 8.16
C GLY A 203 -9.94 -11.10 7.35
N ASN A 204 -10.12 -10.59 6.13
CA ASN A 204 -11.24 -10.97 5.25
C ASN A 204 -11.05 -12.31 4.52
N LEU A 205 -9.84 -12.89 4.54
CA LEU A 205 -9.61 -14.23 3.99
C LEU A 205 -10.04 -15.34 4.95
N ARG A 206 -10.18 -15.05 6.25
CA ARG A 206 -10.60 -16.03 7.25
C ARG A 206 -12.02 -16.50 6.97
N HIS A 207 -12.23 -17.81 7.11
CA HIS A 207 -13.51 -18.48 6.95
C HIS A 207 -14.11 -18.43 5.53
N GLU A 208 -13.37 -17.90 4.55
CA GLU A 208 -13.77 -17.91 3.12
C GLU A 208 -13.56 -19.27 2.46
N GLY A 209 -12.80 -20.17 3.08
CA GLY A 209 -12.53 -21.52 2.60
C GLY A 209 -11.53 -21.61 1.44
N ARG A 210 -10.95 -20.50 1.00
CA ARG A 210 -9.91 -20.47 -0.04
C ARG A 210 -8.53 -20.82 0.50
N PHE A 211 -8.23 -20.35 1.71
CA PHE A 211 -6.95 -20.57 2.39
C PHE A 211 -7.19 -21.17 3.78
N PRO A 212 -6.22 -21.90 4.35
CA PRO A 212 -6.39 -22.54 5.64
C PRO A 212 -6.47 -21.51 6.79
N ASP A 213 -7.53 -21.54 7.60
CA ASP A 213 -7.64 -20.70 8.79
C ASP A 213 -6.50 -20.94 9.79
N GLY A 214 -5.95 -22.17 9.83
CA GLY A 214 -4.76 -22.50 10.64
C GLY A 214 -3.48 -21.76 10.23
N VAL A 215 -3.45 -21.12 9.06
CA VAL A 215 -2.40 -20.18 8.62
C VAL A 215 -2.83 -18.74 8.85
N LEU A 216 -4.07 -18.38 8.49
CA LEU A 216 -4.56 -17.02 8.51
C LEU A 216 -4.73 -16.46 9.93
N GLU A 217 -5.28 -17.24 10.87
CA GLU A 217 -5.50 -16.81 12.25
C GLU A 217 -4.19 -16.49 12.99
N PRO A 218 -3.17 -17.39 13.01
CA PRO A 218 -1.88 -17.05 13.61
C PRO A 218 -1.19 -15.87 12.91
N LEU A 219 -1.33 -15.75 11.59
CA LEU A 219 -0.75 -14.65 10.83
C LEU A 219 -1.37 -13.30 11.22
N LEU A 220 -2.70 -13.21 11.30
CA LEU A 220 -3.37 -11.99 11.73
C LEU A 220 -3.02 -11.63 13.19
N ALA A 221 -3.06 -12.61 14.09
CA ALA A 221 -2.70 -12.39 15.48
C ALA A 221 -1.25 -11.91 15.65
N TYR A 222 -0.32 -12.50 14.89
CA TYR A 222 1.07 -12.06 14.84
C TYR A 222 1.18 -10.60 14.35
N GLN A 223 0.50 -10.27 13.24
CA GLN A 223 0.54 -8.93 12.67
C GLN A 223 -0.04 -7.89 13.64
N GLN A 224 -1.17 -8.18 14.30
CA GLN A 224 -1.77 -7.31 15.31
C GLN A 224 -0.84 -7.08 16.52
N GLN A 225 -0.14 -8.12 17.00
CA GLN A 225 0.84 -7.98 18.08
C GLN A 225 2.00 -7.06 17.67
N HIS A 226 2.47 -7.16 16.41
CA HIS A 226 3.53 -6.30 15.90
C HIS A 226 3.08 -4.86 15.70
N VAL A 227 1.82 -4.64 15.26
CA VAL A 227 1.20 -3.31 15.21
C VAL A 227 1.14 -2.68 16.59
N ALA A 228 0.68 -3.41 17.60
CA ALA A 228 0.65 -2.94 19.00
C ALA A 228 2.07 -2.62 19.52
N ARG A 229 3.05 -3.49 19.23
CA ARG A 229 4.43 -3.32 19.65
C ARG A 229 5.09 -2.11 18.98
N ALA A 230 4.94 -1.94 17.66
CA ALA A 230 5.43 -0.78 16.92
C ALA A 230 4.85 0.54 17.46
N ALA A 231 3.54 0.56 17.74
CA ALA A 231 2.89 1.72 18.36
C ALA A 231 3.48 2.05 19.75
N ALA A 232 3.74 1.03 20.57
CA ALA A 232 4.35 1.19 21.89
C ALA A 232 5.80 1.75 21.80
N LEU A 233 6.51 1.44 20.70
CA LEU A 233 7.84 2.00 20.40
C LEU A 233 7.79 3.41 19.80
N GLY A 234 6.60 3.94 19.47
CA GLY A 234 6.42 5.26 18.88
C GLY A 234 6.46 5.30 17.35
N ALA A 235 6.35 4.16 16.68
CA ALA A 235 6.23 4.11 15.22
C ALA A 235 4.95 4.80 14.74
N LYS A 236 5.00 5.43 13.57
CA LYS A 236 3.84 6.03 12.93
C LYS A 236 3.06 4.97 12.17
N LEU A 237 1.77 4.88 12.44
CA LEU A 237 0.85 3.93 11.80
C LEU A 237 -0.29 4.68 11.13
N ALA A 238 -0.65 4.28 9.91
CA ALA A 238 -1.81 4.84 9.23
C ALA A 238 -2.75 3.73 8.75
N LEU A 239 -4.05 4.05 8.70
CA LEU A 239 -5.04 3.15 8.13
C LEU A 239 -4.88 3.09 6.61
N GLY A 240 -4.86 1.88 6.06
CA GLY A 240 -4.94 1.60 4.65
C GLY A 240 -5.41 0.18 4.44
N THR A 241 -6.29 -0.02 3.46
CA THR A 241 -7.03 -1.28 3.35
C THR A 241 -6.47 -2.24 2.32
N ASP A 242 -5.70 -1.75 1.35
CA ASP A 242 -5.39 -2.47 0.11
C ASP A 242 -6.68 -2.81 -0.68
N ALA A 243 -7.70 -1.90 -0.63
CA ALA A 243 -8.98 -2.11 -1.29
C ALA A 243 -8.81 -2.41 -2.78
N GLY A 244 -9.47 -3.46 -3.22
CA GLY A 244 -9.32 -4.09 -4.52
C GLY A 244 -8.54 -5.41 -4.46
N ALA A 245 -7.77 -5.69 -3.41
CA ALA A 245 -7.28 -7.04 -3.14
C ALA A 245 -8.45 -8.01 -2.92
N TYR A 246 -8.22 -9.30 -3.13
CA TYR A 246 -9.27 -10.31 -3.00
C TYR A 246 -9.97 -10.21 -1.63
N THR A 247 -11.30 -10.17 -1.63
CA THR A 247 -12.21 -9.96 -0.47
C THR A 247 -12.19 -8.55 0.16
N VAL A 248 -11.38 -7.62 -0.34
CA VAL A 248 -11.27 -6.26 0.21
C VAL A 248 -12.03 -5.27 -0.67
N CYS A 249 -13.28 -4.96 -0.29
CA CYS A 249 -14.17 -4.09 -1.06
C CYS A 249 -13.88 -2.60 -0.83
N HIS A 250 -13.91 -1.81 -1.91
CA HIS A 250 -13.76 -0.35 -1.84
C HIS A 250 -14.79 0.29 -0.90
N GLY A 251 -14.34 1.22 -0.07
CA GLY A 251 -15.16 1.95 0.89
C GLY A 251 -15.51 1.15 2.14
N GLU A 252 -16.03 -0.05 1.99
CA GLU A 252 -16.44 -0.90 3.10
C GLU A 252 -15.26 -1.35 3.97
N ALA A 253 -14.14 -1.70 3.35
CA ALA A 253 -12.96 -2.21 4.01
C ALA A 253 -12.35 -1.21 5.02
N VAL A 254 -12.61 0.09 4.89
CA VAL A 254 -12.11 1.12 5.85
C VAL A 254 -12.61 0.84 7.27
N ALA A 255 -13.88 0.50 7.43
CA ALA A 255 -14.41 0.16 8.75
C ALA A 255 -13.88 -1.17 9.28
N GLN A 256 -13.64 -2.14 8.40
CA GLN A 256 -13.08 -3.43 8.75
C GLN A 256 -11.61 -3.31 9.19
N GLU A 257 -10.79 -2.55 8.45
CA GLU A 257 -9.40 -2.27 8.84
C GLU A 257 -9.33 -1.50 10.16
N TYR A 258 -10.20 -0.49 10.33
CA TYR A 258 -10.28 0.24 11.59
C TYR A 258 -10.57 -0.68 12.78
N ALA A 259 -11.50 -1.61 12.63
CA ALA A 259 -11.83 -2.56 13.71
C ALA A 259 -10.64 -3.45 14.09
N LEU A 260 -9.91 -3.99 13.10
CA LEU A 260 -8.72 -4.80 13.33
C LEU A 260 -7.58 -4.01 13.97
N LEU A 261 -7.39 -2.75 13.55
CA LEU A 261 -6.42 -1.84 14.18
C LEU A 261 -6.85 -1.46 15.61
N GLN A 262 -8.14 -1.28 15.86
CA GLN A 262 -8.65 -0.98 17.21
C GLN A 262 -8.44 -2.16 18.18
N GLU A 263 -8.57 -3.40 17.71
CA GLU A 263 -8.23 -4.59 18.51
C GLU A 263 -6.75 -4.58 18.93
N ALA A 264 -5.86 -4.11 18.06
CA ALA A 264 -4.41 -4.06 18.33
C ALA A 264 -4.00 -2.85 19.19
N LEU A 265 -4.58 -1.66 18.93
CA LEU A 265 -4.14 -0.37 19.48
C LEU A 265 -4.95 0.11 20.68
N GLY A 266 -6.15 -0.44 20.88
CA GLY A 266 -7.06 -0.09 21.99
C GLY A 266 -7.51 1.37 21.94
N GLU A 267 -7.53 2.03 23.09
CA GLU A 267 -8.04 3.40 23.25
C GLU A 267 -7.24 4.48 22.50
N LYS A 268 -5.98 4.19 22.11
CA LYS A 268 -5.12 5.13 21.40
C LYS A 268 -5.28 5.09 19.88
N THR A 269 -6.16 4.26 19.36
CA THR A 269 -6.33 4.04 17.91
C THR A 269 -6.50 5.34 17.14
N ASP A 270 -7.43 6.18 17.55
CA ASP A 270 -7.76 7.43 16.84
C ASP A 270 -6.59 8.42 16.84
N GLU A 271 -5.89 8.55 17.96
CA GLU A 271 -4.70 9.42 18.08
C GLU A 271 -3.59 8.96 17.13
N ILE A 272 -3.26 7.66 17.18
CA ILE A 272 -2.18 7.08 16.39
C ILE A 272 -2.48 7.18 14.90
N LEU A 273 -3.69 6.79 14.47
CA LEU A 273 -4.06 6.79 13.06
C LEU A 273 -4.19 8.21 12.50
N THR A 274 -4.67 9.16 13.29
CA THR A 274 -4.72 10.58 12.90
C THR A 274 -3.32 11.15 12.66
N ALA A 275 -2.38 10.83 13.55
CA ALA A 275 -0.99 11.25 13.40
C ALA A 275 -0.34 10.64 12.16
N GLY A 276 -0.59 9.34 11.91
CA GLY A 276 -0.09 8.62 10.75
C GLY A 276 -0.64 9.15 9.43
N GLU A 277 -1.97 9.34 9.31
CA GLU A 277 -2.60 9.94 8.14
C GLU A 277 -2.06 11.36 7.86
N THR A 278 -1.91 12.17 8.92
CA THR A 278 -1.32 13.51 8.80
C THR A 278 0.10 13.45 8.24
N ALA A 279 0.92 12.50 8.69
CA ALA A 279 2.27 12.30 8.17
C ALA A 279 2.24 11.87 6.69
N ILE A 280 1.37 10.92 6.31
CA ILE A 280 1.19 10.50 4.91
C ILE A 280 0.80 11.68 4.03
N ARG A 281 -0.22 12.46 4.38
CA ARG A 281 -0.67 13.62 3.60
C ARG A 281 0.42 14.67 3.40
N ARG A 282 1.25 14.89 4.43
CA ARG A 282 2.35 15.86 4.39
C ARG A 282 3.48 15.42 3.45
N VAL A 283 3.82 14.13 3.48
CA VAL A 283 4.96 13.58 2.75
C VAL A 283 4.58 13.28 1.29
N PHE A 284 3.46 12.63 1.06
CA PHE A 284 2.96 12.25 -0.26
C PHE A 284 2.10 13.34 -0.88
N ARG A 285 2.58 14.59 -0.85
CA ARG A 285 1.89 15.77 -1.41
C ARG A 285 1.93 15.75 -2.95
N PRO A 286 0.97 16.44 -3.63
CA PRO A 286 1.05 16.64 -5.08
C PRO A 286 2.39 17.24 -5.48
N GLN A 287 2.90 16.79 -6.61
CA GLN A 287 4.02 17.48 -7.25
C GLN A 287 3.53 18.82 -7.80
N ALA A 288 4.34 19.88 -7.64
CA ALA A 288 4.04 21.24 -8.10
C ALA A 288 4.13 21.33 -9.62
#